data_f16b0f4a0a18a12e897be41478217570
#
_entry.id   f16b0f4a0a18a12e897be41478217570
#
_cell.length_a   1.000
_cell.length_b   1.000
_cell.length_c   1.000
_cell.angle_alpha   90.00
_cell.angle_beta   90.00
_cell.angle_gamma   90.00
#
_symmetry.space_group_name_H-M   'P 1'
#
loop_
_entity.id
_entity.type
_entity.pdbx_description
1 polymer ?
#
loop_
_entity_poly.entity_id
_entity_poly.type
_entity_poly.pdbx_seq_one_letter_code
_entity_poly.pdbx_strand_id
1 'polypeptide(L)'
;MQKTVLALCLSFTMLTACSKPNENNPPPDHNVTASLDDSASATVMDTPDTANALDWVGTYQGVLPCHNCSGIDTELELTLDHHFVLKQKFLGKSNNNYVNEVKGSFQFLNGFDQLIQLDSSGDSRIYYIGAQFIEMRGDKGQVLDQPEFNFKLTKFLE
;
A
#
# COMPACT_ATOMS: atom_id res chain seq x y z
N MET A 1 21.45 -41.99 -19.00
CA MET A 1 22.63 -41.86 -18.13
C MET A 1 22.17 -41.29 -16.78
N GLN A 2 22.07 -42.18 -15.83
CA GLN A 2 21.65 -41.91 -14.46
C GLN A 2 22.77 -41.24 -13.68
N LYS A 3 22.51 -40.16 -12.95
CA LYS A 3 23.41 -39.71 -11.87
C LYS A 3 22.61 -39.39 -10.64
N THR A 4 22.68 -40.33 -9.75
CA THR A 4 22.32 -40.30 -8.34
C THR A 4 23.27 -39.36 -7.56
N VAL A 5 22.75 -38.46 -6.72
CA VAL A 5 23.53 -37.80 -5.65
C VAL A 5 22.58 -37.60 -4.47
N LEU A 6 22.73 -38.41 -3.53
CA LEU A 6 23.12 -38.35 -2.11
C LEU A 6 22.40 -37.33 -1.24
N ALA A 7 21.57 -37.88 -0.34
CA ALA A 7 21.01 -37.23 0.84
C ALA A 7 22.10 -36.82 1.85
N LEU A 8 22.00 -35.62 2.41
CA LEU A 8 22.72 -35.24 3.62
C LEU A 8 21.70 -34.66 4.63
N CYS A 9 21.32 -35.47 5.58
CA CYS A 9 20.56 -35.08 6.77
C CYS A 9 21.49 -34.32 7.72
N LEU A 10 21.18 -33.05 8.03
CA LEU A 10 21.74 -32.36 9.20
C LEU A 10 20.61 -32.09 10.19
N SER A 11 20.66 -32.84 11.27
CA SER A 11 19.88 -32.67 12.48
C SER A 11 20.31 -31.38 13.19
N PHE A 12 19.39 -30.45 13.41
CA PHE A 12 19.64 -29.30 14.27
C PHE A 12 18.78 -29.40 15.52
N THR A 13 19.46 -29.53 16.63
CA THR A 13 18.93 -29.69 17.99
C THR A 13 18.32 -28.39 18.52
N MET A 14 17.13 -28.51 19.10
CA MET A 14 16.41 -27.47 19.83
C MET A 14 17.12 -27.09 21.14
N LEU A 15 17.34 -25.78 21.34
CA LEU A 15 17.61 -25.21 22.67
C LEU A 15 16.39 -24.35 23.05
N THR A 16 15.59 -24.88 23.96
CA THR A 16 14.54 -24.14 24.65
C THR A 16 15.15 -23.36 25.81
N ALA A 17 15.12 -22.03 25.75
CA ALA A 17 15.41 -21.17 26.89
C ALA A 17 14.10 -20.62 27.46
N CYS A 18 13.65 -21.13 28.57
CA CYS A 18 12.60 -20.56 29.43
C CYS A 18 13.19 -19.43 30.26
N SER A 19 12.73 -18.21 30.07
CA SER A 19 12.94 -17.10 31.01
C SER A 19 11.70 -16.94 31.86
N LYS A 20 11.87 -17.03 33.19
CA LYS A 20 10.84 -16.84 34.22
C LYS A 20 10.53 -15.34 34.37
N PRO A 21 9.25 -14.96 34.61
CA PRO A 21 8.93 -13.61 35.04
C PRO A 21 9.34 -13.36 36.49
N ASN A 22 10.00 -12.25 36.78
CA ASN A 22 10.36 -11.78 38.11
C ASN A 22 9.17 -11.03 38.70
N GLU A 23 8.53 -11.66 39.67
CA GLU A 23 7.47 -11.09 40.49
C GLU A 23 8.12 -10.56 41.77
N ASN A 24 8.24 -9.25 41.89
CA ASN A 24 8.43 -8.53 43.16
C ASN A 24 8.40 -7.02 42.92
N ASN A 25 7.24 -6.43 43.09
CA ASN A 25 7.17 -5.05 43.58
C ASN A 25 5.79 -4.82 44.24
N PRO A 26 5.73 -4.45 45.54
CA PRO A 26 4.47 -4.17 46.24
C PRO A 26 3.93 -2.79 45.87
N PRO A 27 2.61 -2.55 46.00
CA PRO A 27 2.00 -1.26 45.63
C PRO A 27 2.24 -0.22 46.72
N PRO A 28 2.44 1.05 46.38
CA PRO A 28 2.27 2.16 47.34
C PRO A 28 0.82 2.65 47.32
N ASP A 29 0.16 2.49 48.47
CA ASP A 29 -1.00 3.27 48.86
C ASP A 29 -0.63 4.78 48.89
N HIS A 30 -1.32 5.60 48.16
CA HIS A 30 -1.49 7.02 48.51
C HIS A 30 -2.88 7.50 48.09
N ASN A 31 -3.73 7.51 49.11
CA ASN A 31 -4.92 8.34 49.22
C ASN A 31 -4.51 9.81 49.28
N VAL A 32 -4.88 10.62 48.27
CA VAL A 32 -4.89 12.10 48.41
C VAL A 32 -6.13 12.63 47.67
N THR A 33 -6.91 13.28 48.50
CA THR A 33 -8.13 14.04 48.33
C THR A 33 -8.01 15.17 47.30
N ALA A 34 -9.06 15.35 46.55
CA ALA A 34 -9.52 16.46 45.73
C ALA A 34 -8.77 17.81 45.76
N SER A 35 -8.52 18.34 44.56
CA SER A 35 -8.74 19.75 44.23
C SER A 35 -9.00 19.89 42.73
N LEU A 36 -10.14 20.47 42.40
CA LEU A 36 -10.52 20.98 41.08
C LEU A 36 -9.64 22.20 40.80
N ASP A 37 -8.91 22.20 39.68
CA ASP A 37 -8.64 23.42 38.92
C ASP A 37 -8.22 23.05 37.50
N ASP A 38 -9.04 23.41 36.60
CA ASP A 38 -9.02 24.00 35.28
C ASP A 38 -7.66 23.97 34.52
N SER A 39 -7.81 23.68 33.24
CA SER A 39 -6.81 23.84 32.17
C SER A 39 -5.90 22.63 31.92
N ALA A 40 -6.46 21.50 31.57
CA ALA A 40 -5.72 20.49 30.82
C ALA A 40 -5.87 20.76 29.32
N SER A 41 -4.88 21.49 28.80
CA SER A 41 -4.55 21.40 27.36
C SER A 41 -4.30 19.92 27.05
N ALA A 42 -5.31 19.29 26.45
CA ALA A 42 -5.17 17.95 25.88
C ALA A 42 -4.12 18.07 24.75
N THR A 43 -2.89 17.75 25.06
CA THR A 43 -1.93 17.31 24.05
C THR A 43 -2.55 16.07 23.43
N VAL A 44 -3.19 16.29 22.30
CA VAL A 44 -3.49 15.21 21.35
C VAL A 44 -2.13 14.60 21.04
N MET A 45 -1.82 13.47 21.63
CA MET A 45 -0.79 12.60 21.11
C MET A 45 -1.32 12.20 19.72
N ASP A 46 -0.79 12.88 18.70
CA ASP A 46 -0.79 12.37 17.36
C ASP A 46 -0.19 10.96 17.42
N THR A 47 -1.06 9.97 17.44
CA THR A 47 -0.71 8.61 17.09
C THR A 47 -0.52 8.63 15.57
N PRO A 48 0.73 8.51 15.06
CA PRO A 48 1.00 8.71 13.63
C PRO A 48 0.48 7.59 12.74
N ASP A 49 -0.25 6.62 13.28
CA ASP A 49 -0.37 5.32 12.61
C ASP A 49 -1.76 4.93 12.11
N THR A 50 -2.82 5.65 12.48
CA THR A 50 -4.17 5.24 12.03
C THR A 50 -4.74 6.13 10.92
N ALA A 51 -4.30 7.38 10.81
CA ALA A 51 -4.75 8.28 9.75
C ALA A 51 -4.07 7.97 8.41
N ASN A 52 -2.82 7.51 8.42
CA ASN A 52 -2.07 7.17 7.21
C ASN A 52 -2.44 5.81 6.61
N ALA A 53 -2.97 4.88 7.40
CA ALA A 53 -3.31 3.53 6.94
C ALA A 53 -4.52 3.48 5.99
N LEU A 54 -5.37 4.52 5.96
CA LEU A 54 -6.58 4.59 5.15
C LEU A 54 -6.52 5.65 4.05
N ASP A 55 -5.45 6.41 3.95
CA ASP A 55 -5.36 7.52 2.99
C ASP A 55 -5.21 7.07 1.54
N TRP A 56 -4.89 5.80 1.33
CA TRP A 56 -4.81 5.22 -0.02
C TRP A 56 -6.17 4.81 -0.62
N VAL A 57 -7.22 4.70 0.18
CA VAL A 57 -8.56 4.38 -0.31
C VAL A 57 -9.12 5.56 -1.08
N GLY A 58 -9.72 5.31 -2.24
CA GLY A 58 -10.38 6.33 -3.04
C GLY A 58 -10.15 6.18 -4.54
N THR A 59 -10.62 7.16 -5.27
CA THR A 59 -10.54 7.20 -6.74
C THR A 59 -9.41 8.12 -7.19
N TYR A 60 -8.59 7.64 -8.12
CA TYR A 60 -7.46 8.36 -8.69
C TYR A 60 -7.66 8.52 -10.19
N GLN A 61 -7.43 9.72 -10.71
CA GLN A 61 -7.67 10.04 -12.12
C GLN A 61 -6.49 10.76 -12.75
N GLY A 62 -6.29 10.52 -14.04
CA GLY A 62 -5.28 11.20 -14.83
C GLY A 62 -5.09 10.57 -16.20
N VAL A 63 -4.23 11.21 -17.00
CA VAL A 63 -3.88 10.70 -18.31
C VAL A 63 -2.49 10.09 -18.25
N LEU A 64 -2.43 8.76 -18.41
CA LEU A 64 -1.18 8.01 -18.49
C LEU A 64 -0.64 7.99 -19.92
N PRO A 65 0.69 7.83 -20.10
CA PRO A 65 1.30 7.76 -21.41
C PRO A 65 0.87 6.53 -22.20
N CYS A 66 0.89 6.67 -23.51
CA CYS A 66 0.49 5.64 -24.45
C CYS A 66 1.46 5.59 -25.62
N HIS A 67 1.88 4.38 -26.01
CA HIS A 67 2.81 4.22 -27.14
C HIS A 67 2.21 4.58 -28.50
N ASN A 68 0.92 4.26 -28.72
CA ASN A 68 0.25 4.40 -30.01
C ASN A 68 -1.04 5.23 -29.93
N CYS A 69 -1.15 6.16 -28.99
CA CYS A 69 -2.29 7.03 -28.82
C CYS A 69 -1.86 8.35 -28.15
N SER A 70 -2.78 9.31 -28.02
CA SER A 70 -2.47 10.59 -27.37
C SER A 70 -2.38 10.49 -25.86
N GLY A 71 -2.80 9.38 -25.28
CA GLY A 71 -2.80 9.10 -23.84
C GLY A 71 -3.88 8.10 -23.48
N ILE A 72 -3.87 7.65 -22.24
CA ILE A 72 -4.89 6.78 -21.66
C ILE A 72 -5.53 7.55 -20.51
N ASP A 73 -6.73 8.06 -20.73
CA ASP A 73 -7.55 8.61 -19.64
C ASP A 73 -7.89 7.46 -18.70
N THR A 74 -7.42 7.55 -17.46
CA THR A 74 -7.38 6.46 -16.51
C THR A 74 -8.03 6.87 -15.20
N GLU A 75 -8.96 6.04 -14.73
CA GLU A 75 -9.55 6.11 -13.39
C GLU A 75 -9.25 4.80 -12.68
N LEU A 76 -8.63 4.87 -11.51
CA LEU A 76 -8.35 3.72 -10.64
C LEU A 76 -8.95 3.97 -9.27
N GLU A 77 -9.93 3.16 -8.90
CA GLU A 77 -10.52 3.12 -7.58
C GLU A 77 -9.85 2.02 -6.75
N LEU A 78 -9.46 2.34 -5.53
CA LEU A 78 -8.91 1.40 -4.54
C LEU A 78 -9.83 1.34 -3.32
N THR A 79 -10.19 0.13 -2.90
CA THR A 79 -11.12 -0.12 -1.79
C THR A 79 -10.44 -0.78 -0.59
N LEU A 80 -11.01 -0.61 0.61
CA LEU A 80 -10.48 -1.12 1.88
C LEU A 80 -10.23 -2.63 1.90
N ASP A 81 -11.01 -3.39 1.16
CA ASP A 81 -10.92 -4.84 1.05
C ASP A 81 -9.90 -5.30 0.00
N HIS A 82 -8.99 -4.39 -0.40
CA HIS A 82 -7.93 -4.63 -1.38
C HIS A 82 -8.43 -5.02 -2.78
N HIS A 83 -9.58 -4.49 -3.18
CA HIS A 83 -10.06 -4.60 -4.55
C HIS A 83 -9.84 -3.29 -5.31
N PHE A 84 -9.81 -3.41 -6.63
CA PHE A 84 -9.74 -2.25 -7.51
C PHE A 84 -10.77 -2.31 -8.63
N VAL A 85 -11.13 -1.12 -9.13
CA VAL A 85 -11.81 -0.92 -10.40
C VAL A 85 -10.95 -0.01 -11.26
N LEU A 86 -10.51 -0.50 -12.40
CA LEU A 86 -9.68 0.25 -13.35
C LEU A 86 -10.49 0.53 -14.61
N LYS A 87 -10.71 1.82 -14.91
CA LYS A 87 -11.35 2.26 -16.15
C LYS A 87 -10.34 3.00 -17.01
N GLN A 88 -10.29 2.66 -18.28
CA GLN A 88 -9.34 3.23 -19.22
C GLN A 88 -10.00 3.58 -20.55
N LYS A 89 -9.72 4.80 -21.05
CA LYS A 89 -10.16 5.28 -22.33
C LYS A 89 -8.95 5.74 -23.15
N PHE A 90 -8.75 5.13 -24.31
CA PHE A 90 -7.65 5.49 -25.20
C PHE A 90 -7.97 6.75 -25.99
N LEU A 91 -7.19 7.83 -25.81
CA LEU A 91 -7.36 9.10 -26.46
C LEU A 91 -6.70 9.09 -27.85
N GLY A 92 -7.30 9.80 -28.82
CA GLY A 92 -6.74 9.94 -30.18
C GLY A 92 -6.93 8.72 -31.09
N LYS A 93 -7.70 7.72 -30.68
CA LYS A 93 -8.12 6.60 -31.55
C LYS A 93 -9.54 6.80 -32.04
N SER A 94 -9.86 6.21 -33.21
CA SER A 94 -11.18 6.38 -33.88
C SER A 94 -12.37 5.86 -33.06
N ASN A 95 -12.14 5.02 -32.06
CA ASN A 95 -13.16 4.48 -31.12
C ASN A 95 -13.07 5.16 -29.75
N ASN A 96 -13.09 6.48 -29.69
CA ASN A 96 -12.91 7.27 -28.47
C ASN A 96 -13.98 7.05 -27.37
N ASN A 97 -15.04 6.29 -27.63
CA ASN A 97 -16.13 6.04 -26.68
C ASN A 97 -16.01 4.70 -25.94
N TYR A 98 -15.03 3.88 -26.29
CA TYR A 98 -14.83 2.62 -25.59
C TYR A 98 -14.06 2.84 -24.28
N VAL A 99 -14.71 2.56 -23.16
CA VAL A 99 -14.09 2.50 -21.85
C VAL A 99 -13.85 1.04 -21.53
N ASN A 100 -12.60 0.64 -21.36
CA ASN A 100 -12.26 -0.66 -20.83
C ASN A 100 -12.35 -0.60 -19.31
N GLU A 101 -13.23 -1.41 -18.71
CA GLU A 101 -13.34 -1.55 -17.26
C GLU A 101 -12.91 -2.94 -16.86
N VAL A 102 -11.97 -3.02 -15.91
CA VAL A 102 -11.54 -4.26 -15.29
C VAL A 102 -11.60 -4.13 -13.77
N LYS A 103 -11.88 -5.24 -13.10
CA LYS A 103 -11.93 -5.35 -11.65
C LYS A 103 -11.02 -6.48 -11.21
N GLY A 104 -10.42 -6.31 -10.05
CA GLY A 104 -9.53 -7.30 -9.49
C GLY A 104 -9.14 -6.97 -8.07
N SER A 105 -8.08 -7.60 -7.62
CA SER A 105 -7.50 -7.39 -6.30
C SER A 105 -6.08 -6.83 -6.41
N PHE A 106 -5.61 -6.19 -5.35
CA PHE A 106 -4.24 -5.75 -5.25
C PHE A 106 -3.63 -6.18 -3.91
N GLN A 107 -2.33 -6.17 -3.86
CA GLN A 107 -1.57 -6.44 -2.63
C GLN A 107 -0.46 -5.41 -2.45
N PHE A 108 -0.13 -5.14 -1.18
CA PHE A 108 1.09 -4.40 -0.87
C PHE A 108 2.30 -5.29 -1.09
N LEU A 109 3.34 -4.75 -1.71
CA LEU A 109 4.56 -5.48 -1.93
C LEU A 109 5.36 -5.59 -0.63
N ASN A 110 5.81 -6.80 -0.30
CA ASN A 110 6.56 -7.07 0.93
C ASN A 110 7.76 -6.13 1.10
N GLY A 111 7.84 -5.47 2.26
CA GLY A 111 8.89 -4.52 2.60
C GLY A 111 8.69 -3.10 2.05
N PHE A 112 7.54 -2.82 1.43
CA PHE A 112 7.21 -1.51 0.86
C PHE A 112 5.75 -1.16 1.15
N ASP A 113 5.49 -0.44 2.23
CA ASP A 113 4.14 -0.05 2.65
C ASP A 113 3.44 0.93 1.68
N GLN A 114 4.18 1.45 0.72
CA GLN A 114 3.71 2.42 -0.28
C GLN A 114 3.69 1.86 -1.71
N LEU A 115 4.02 0.59 -1.92
CA LEU A 115 3.92 -0.04 -3.23
C LEU A 115 2.82 -1.07 -3.24
N ILE A 116 1.89 -0.94 -4.18
CA ILE A 116 0.86 -1.92 -4.45
C ILE A 116 1.07 -2.55 -5.83
N GLN A 117 0.68 -3.81 -5.96
CA GLN A 117 0.62 -4.50 -7.23
C GLN A 117 -0.80 -5.00 -7.47
N LEU A 118 -1.36 -4.62 -8.61
CA LEU A 118 -2.61 -5.18 -9.11
C LEU A 118 -2.41 -6.64 -9.53
N ASP A 119 -3.47 -7.41 -9.50
CA ASP A 119 -3.45 -8.77 -10.02
C ASP A 119 -3.33 -8.80 -11.57
N SER A 120 -3.43 -9.98 -12.16
CA SER A 120 -3.32 -10.15 -13.62
C SER A 120 -4.44 -9.45 -14.40
N SER A 121 -5.61 -9.16 -13.78
CA SER A 121 -6.69 -8.39 -14.42
C SER A 121 -6.25 -6.96 -14.71
N GLY A 122 -5.42 -6.39 -13.83
CA GLY A 122 -4.80 -5.07 -13.97
C GLY A 122 -3.40 -5.11 -14.59
N ASP A 123 -3.07 -6.16 -15.36
CA ASP A 123 -1.76 -6.35 -16.01
C ASP A 123 -0.59 -6.42 -15.01
N SER A 124 -0.84 -6.81 -13.76
CA SER A 124 0.15 -6.85 -12.67
C SER A 124 0.89 -5.51 -12.46
N ARG A 125 0.26 -4.40 -12.81
CA ARG A 125 0.85 -3.05 -12.70
C ARG A 125 1.17 -2.71 -11.25
N ILE A 126 2.29 -2.02 -11.07
CA ILE A 126 2.74 -1.55 -9.77
C ILE A 126 2.52 -0.04 -9.68
N TYR A 127 1.99 0.40 -8.53
CA TYR A 127 1.80 1.80 -8.22
C TYR A 127 2.45 2.15 -6.88
N TYR A 128 3.07 3.32 -6.81
CA TYR A 128 3.49 3.95 -5.57
C TYR A 128 2.36 4.83 -5.05
N ILE A 129 2.06 4.73 -3.76
CA ILE A 129 1.05 5.51 -3.08
C ILE A 129 1.72 6.73 -2.44
N GLY A 130 1.36 7.92 -2.90
CA GLY A 130 1.68 9.20 -2.27
C GLY A 130 0.49 9.77 -1.50
N ALA A 131 0.65 10.93 -0.87
CA ALA A 131 -0.39 11.52 -0.02
C ALA A 131 -1.70 11.84 -0.77
N GLN A 132 -1.63 12.31 -2.00
CA GLN A 132 -2.80 12.69 -2.80
C GLN A 132 -2.68 12.18 -4.25
N PHE A 133 -1.89 11.16 -4.49
CA PHE A 133 -1.67 10.60 -5.81
C PHE A 133 -1.20 9.16 -5.72
N ILE A 134 -1.35 8.45 -6.82
CA ILE A 134 -0.61 7.23 -7.09
C ILE A 134 0.25 7.41 -8.34
N GLU A 135 1.38 6.75 -8.41
CA GLU A 135 2.30 6.85 -9.52
C GLU A 135 2.66 5.47 -10.07
N MET A 136 2.42 5.26 -11.34
CA MET A 136 2.78 4.00 -12.01
C MET A 136 4.30 3.79 -11.96
N ARG A 137 4.70 2.57 -11.62
CA ARG A 137 6.09 2.14 -11.51
C ARG A 137 6.42 1.07 -12.54
N GLY A 138 7.70 0.83 -12.73
CA GLY A 138 8.15 -0.30 -13.52
C GLY A 138 7.95 -1.64 -12.81
N ASP A 139 8.22 -2.74 -13.50
CA ASP A 139 7.90 -4.12 -13.07
C ASP A 139 8.56 -4.55 -11.74
N LYS A 140 9.55 -3.81 -11.26
CA LYS A 140 10.23 -4.02 -9.97
C LYS A 140 9.98 -2.91 -8.95
N GLY A 141 8.95 -2.06 -9.19
CA GLY A 141 8.63 -0.92 -8.35
C GLY A 141 9.52 0.31 -8.53
N GLN A 142 10.49 0.28 -9.47
CA GLN A 142 11.37 1.41 -9.75
C GLN A 142 10.64 2.58 -10.39
N VAL A 143 11.13 3.79 -10.16
CA VAL A 143 10.66 4.99 -10.84
C VAL A 143 10.87 4.85 -12.37
N LEU A 144 9.88 5.26 -13.15
CA LEU A 144 10.01 5.34 -14.60
C LEU A 144 10.70 6.68 -14.93
N ASP A 145 11.97 6.59 -15.38
CA ASP A 145 12.79 7.76 -15.73
C ASP A 145 12.50 8.22 -17.17
N GLN A 146 11.34 8.82 -17.33
CA GLN A 146 10.86 9.41 -18.60
C GLN A 146 10.19 10.75 -18.28
N PRO A 147 10.96 11.84 -18.10
CA PRO A 147 10.47 13.11 -17.56
C PRO A 147 9.45 13.81 -18.45
N GLU A 148 9.39 13.46 -19.73
CA GLU A 148 8.40 13.96 -20.69
C GLU A 148 6.98 13.38 -20.49
N PHE A 149 6.85 12.30 -19.70
CA PHE A 149 5.57 11.63 -19.45
C PHE A 149 5.08 11.81 -18.03
N ASN A 150 3.77 11.95 -17.89
CA ASN A 150 3.12 11.92 -16.59
C ASN A 150 2.66 10.49 -16.27
N PHE A 151 3.20 9.91 -15.19
CA PHE A 151 2.81 8.59 -14.69
C PHE A 151 1.93 8.65 -13.44
N LYS A 152 1.46 9.86 -13.05
CA LYS A 152 0.68 10.08 -11.83
C LYS A 152 -0.82 10.16 -12.13
N LEU A 153 -1.59 9.54 -11.26
CA LEU A 153 -3.02 9.75 -11.10
C LEU A 153 -3.25 10.51 -9.81
N THR A 154 -4.01 11.57 -9.85
CA THR A 154 -4.32 12.41 -8.68
C THR A 154 -5.59 11.92 -8.01
N LYS A 155 -5.61 11.91 -6.67
CA LYS A 155 -6.78 11.53 -5.90
C LYS A 155 -7.92 12.49 -6.16
N PHE A 156 -9.08 11.96 -6.53
CA PHE A 156 -10.30 12.72 -6.66
C PHE A 156 -10.94 12.89 -5.29
N LEU A 157 -11.13 14.14 -4.87
CA LEU A 157 -11.82 14.49 -3.64
C LEU A 157 -13.25 14.85 -4.01
N GLU A 158 -14.20 14.06 -3.53
CA GLU A 158 -15.64 14.38 -3.64
C GLU A 158 -16.02 15.53 -2.73
#